data_dd8308d45a1530680c6897de48a53155
#
_entry.id   dd8308d45a1530680c6897de48a53155
#
_cell.length_a   1.000
_cell.length_b   1.000
_cell.length_c   1.000
_cell.angle_alpha   90.00
_cell.angle_beta   90.00
_cell.angle_gamma   90.00
#
_symmetry.space_group_name_H-M   'P 1'
#
loop_
_entity.id
_entity.type
_entity.pdbx_description
1 polymer ?
#
loop_
_entity_poly.entity_id
_entity_poly.type
_entity_poly.pdbx_seq_one_letter_code
_entity_poly.pdbx_strand_id
1 'polypeptide(L)'
;MIHADQNGDCLTITLDRVDKANALTADMLEDLAQAVEQSTAKVVILTGKGKVFSAGADLDAARAGLAISPLWERLSGAIARHPGLTIAALNGTVAGGAMGMVLACDLRIAVPTAKFFYPVMNLGFLPQPSDPKRLSRLVCPARF
;
A
#
# COMPACT_ATOMS: atom_id res chain seq x y z
N MET A 1 11.13 -7.06 2.83
CA MET A 1 11.14 -6.96 4.30
C MET A 1 10.34 -5.74 4.72
N ILE A 2 9.64 -5.82 5.83
CA ILE A 2 9.00 -4.67 6.46
C ILE A 2 9.51 -4.49 7.88
N HIS A 3 9.50 -3.24 8.37
CA HIS A 3 9.82 -2.93 9.75
C HIS A 3 8.63 -2.23 10.38
N ALA A 4 8.22 -2.69 11.55
CA ALA A 4 7.16 -2.08 12.33
C ALA A 4 7.77 -1.54 13.64
N ASP A 5 7.68 -0.23 13.84
CA ASP A 5 8.25 0.46 14.99
C ASP A 5 7.16 1.21 15.75
N GLN A 6 6.93 0.82 17.00
CA GLN A 6 5.93 1.42 17.88
C GLN A 6 6.61 2.43 18.79
N ASN A 7 6.21 3.70 18.68
CA ASN A 7 6.66 4.77 19.55
C ASN A 7 5.45 5.47 20.20
N GLY A 8 5.17 5.12 21.45
CA GLY A 8 3.96 5.60 22.11
C GLY A 8 2.69 5.18 21.38
N ASP A 9 1.84 6.14 21.03
CA ASP A 9 0.58 5.93 20.32
C ASP A 9 0.72 5.83 18.79
N CYS A 10 1.94 5.86 18.27
CA CYS A 10 2.22 5.86 16.83
C CYS A 10 2.96 4.58 16.42
N LEU A 11 2.40 3.87 15.45
CA LEU A 11 3.04 2.74 14.77
C LEU A 11 3.51 3.20 13.40
N THR A 12 4.81 3.10 13.12
CA THR A 12 5.36 3.34 11.78
C THR A 12 5.74 2.01 11.15
N ILE A 13 5.17 1.73 9.98
CA ILE A 13 5.47 0.55 9.20
C ILE A 13 6.22 0.98 7.94
N THR A 14 7.45 0.48 7.79
CA THR A 14 8.35 0.88 6.71
C THR A 14 8.60 -0.30 5.76
N LEU A 15 8.36 -0.09 4.48
CA LEU A 15 8.78 -1.02 3.43
C LEU A 15 10.30 -0.89 3.24
N ASP A 16 11.03 -1.98 3.37
CA ASP A 16 12.49 -2.02 3.24
C ASP A 16 12.93 -3.16 2.32
N ARG A 17 12.75 -2.95 1.03
CA ARG A 17 13.25 -3.81 -0.05
C ARG A 17 13.75 -2.91 -1.18
N VAL A 18 14.70 -2.05 -0.82
CA VAL A 18 15.16 -0.93 -1.67
C VAL A 18 15.76 -1.41 -2.99
N ASP A 19 16.47 -2.53 -2.99
CA ASP A 19 17.07 -3.18 -4.16
C ASP A 19 16.03 -3.62 -5.21
N LYS A 20 14.77 -3.77 -4.82
CA LYS A 20 13.62 -4.12 -5.67
C LYS A 20 12.56 -3.01 -5.73
N ALA A 21 12.95 -1.77 -5.47
CA ALA A 21 12.03 -0.62 -5.44
C ALA A 21 10.78 -0.87 -4.56
N ASN A 22 10.97 -1.55 -3.43
CA ASN A 22 9.92 -1.96 -2.51
C ASN A 22 8.77 -2.74 -3.16
N ALA A 23 9.09 -3.55 -4.19
CA ALA A 23 8.13 -4.48 -4.77
C ALA A 23 7.66 -5.49 -3.72
N LEU A 24 6.35 -5.76 -3.71
CA LEU A 24 5.68 -6.50 -2.66
C LEU A 24 5.59 -7.99 -2.98
N THR A 25 5.96 -8.80 -2.01
CA THR A 25 5.78 -10.27 -2.02
C THR A 25 4.56 -10.66 -1.18
N ALA A 26 4.15 -11.93 -1.27
CA ALA A 26 3.07 -12.46 -0.43
C ALA A 26 3.38 -12.30 1.06
N ASP A 27 4.60 -12.66 1.47
CA ASP A 27 5.03 -12.54 2.88
C ASP A 27 4.98 -11.08 3.36
N MET A 28 5.42 -10.13 2.53
CA MET A 28 5.34 -8.70 2.88
C MET A 28 3.91 -8.23 3.04
N LEU A 29 2.99 -8.66 2.16
CA LEU A 29 1.57 -8.31 2.27
C LEU A 29 0.94 -8.89 3.52
N GLU A 30 1.29 -10.12 3.87
CA GLU A 30 0.79 -10.79 5.07
C GLU A 30 1.30 -10.08 6.33
N ASP A 31 2.60 -9.81 6.40
CA ASP A 31 3.22 -9.10 7.53
C ASP A 31 2.63 -7.69 7.70
N LEU A 32 2.40 -6.98 6.59
CA LEU A 32 1.75 -5.66 6.61
C LEU A 32 0.32 -5.74 7.15
N ALA A 33 -0.48 -6.67 6.63
CA ALA A 33 -1.86 -6.86 7.07
C ALA A 33 -1.92 -7.21 8.55
N GLN A 34 -1.07 -8.14 8.99
CA GLN A 34 -1.00 -8.58 10.38
C GLN A 34 -0.58 -7.42 11.31
N ALA A 35 0.42 -6.63 10.92
CA ALA A 35 0.88 -5.49 11.71
C ALA A 35 -0.25 -4.47 11.94
N VAL A 36 -1.05 -4.19 10.91
CA VAL A 36 -2.19 -3.27 11.02
C VAL A 36 -3.34 -3.89 11.83
N GLU A 37 -3.68 -5.16 11.57
CA GLU A 37 -4.76 -5.87 12.26
C GLU A 37 -4.53 -5.98 13.76
N GLN A 38 -3.29 -6.18 14.18
CA GLN A 38 -2.91 -6.33 15.59
C GLN A 38 -2.67 -4.99 16.29
N SER A 39 -2.59 -3.89 15.55
CA SER A 39 -2.26 -2.58 16.12
C SER A 39 -3.45 -1.96 16.83
N THR A 40 -3.19 -1.46 18.04
CA THR A 40 -4.09 -0.58 18.80
C THR A 40 -3.59 0.87 18.82
N ALA A 41 -2.60 1.20 18.01
CA ALA A 41 -2.03 2.53 17.92
C ALA A 41 -3.08 3.56 17.51
N LYS A 42 -2.98 4.76 18.04
CA LYS A 42 -3.87 5.88 17.65
C LYS A 42 -3.55 6.40 16.26
N VAL A 43 -2.30 6.24 15.82
CA VAL A 43 -1.83 6.63 14.50
C VAL A 43 -1.00 5.50 13.90
N VAL A 44 -1.30 5.13 12.66
CA VAL A 44 -0.49 4.21 11.86
C VAL A 44 0.06 4.96 10.66
N ILE A 45 1.37 4.93 10.48
CA ILE A 45 2.07 5.54 9.36
C ILE A 45 2.65 4.43 8.49
N LEU A 46 2.32 4.47 7.19
CA LEU A 46 2.92 3.61 6.18
C LEU A 46 3.92 4.44 5.36
N THR A 47 5.14 3.97 5.24
CA THR A 47 6.17 4.64 4.43
C THR A 47 7.10 3.62 3.78
N GLY A 48 7.97 4.07 2.90
CA GLY A 48 9.00 3.24 2.26
C GLY A 48 10.40 3.81 2.51
N LYS A 49 11.37 2.94 2.46
CA LYS A 49 12.78 3.33 2.49
C LYS A 49 13.27 3.59 1.06
N GLY A 50 14.17 4.56 0.90
CA GLY A 50 14.75 4.91 -0.39
C GLY A 50 13.89 5.86 -1.20
N LYS A 51 14.01 5.79 -2.54
CA LYS A 51 13.42 6.76 -3.47
C LYS A 51 12.02 6.41 -3.98
N VAL A 52 11.56 5.19 -3.71
CA VAL A 52 10.27 4.66 -4.18
C VAL A 52 9.48 4.19 -2.98
N PHE A 53 8.21 4.54 -2.90
CA PHE A 53 7.33 3.98 -1.88
C PHE A 53 7.14 2.48 -2.14
N SER A 54 6.59 2.14 -3.31
CA SER A 54 6.50 0.75 -3.78
C SER A 54 6.23 0.69 -5.28
N ALA A 55 6.92 -0.21 -5.96
CA ALA A 55 6.70 -0.52 -7.38
C ALA A 55 5.48 -1.43 -7.62
N GLY A 56 4.76 -1.83 -6.56
CA GLY A 56 3.64 -2.75 -6.66
C GLY A 56 4.05 -4.21 -6.44
N ALA A 57 3.36 -5.14 -7.07
CA ALA A 57 3.67 -6.56 -6.92
C ALA A 57 5.06 -6.89 -7.49
N ASP A 58 5.80 -7.72 -6.76
CA ASP A 58 6.97 -8.40 -7.33
C ASP A 58 6.55 -9.18 -8.58
N LEU A 59 7.29 -9.02 -9.68
CA LEU A 59 6.86 -9.57 -10.98
C LEU A 59 6.82 -11.11 -10.99
N ASP A 60 7.78 -11.75 -10.34
CA ASP A 60 7.79 -13.21 -10.24
C ASP A 60 6.67 -13.71 -9.35
N ALA A 61 6.43 -13.02 -8.23
CA ALA A 61 5.30 -13.30 -7.36
C ALA A 61 3.96 -13.08 -8.06
N ALA A 62 3.83 -12.02 -8.88
CA ALA A 62 2.61 -11.74 -9.65
C ALA A 62 2.32 -12.88 -10.64
N ARG A 63 3.34 -13.36 -11.35
CA ARG A 63 3.21 -14.52 -12.26
C ARG A 63 2.85 -15.79 -11.53
N ALA A 64 3.30 -15.96 -10.30
CA ALA A 64 3.00 -17.11 -9.44
C ALA A 64 1.61 -17.03 -8.76
N GLY A 65 0.81 -16.00 -9.05
CA GLY A 65 -0.58 -15.87 -8.57
C GLY A 65 -0.81 -14.72 -7.58
N LEU A 66 0.22 -13.96 -7.20
CA LEU A 66 0.05 -12.86 -6.25
C LEU A 66 -0.91 -11.77 -6.78
N ALA A 67 -0.95 -11.55 -8.09
CA ALA A 67 -1.79 -10.52 -8.70
C ALA A 67 -3.29 -10.71 -8.40
N ILE A 68 -3.74 -11.94 -8.19
CA ILE A 68 -5.13 -12.30 -7.87
C ILE A 68 -5.31 -12.78 -6.43
N SER A 69 -4.29 -12.60 -5.59
CA SER A 69 -4.33 -13.02 -4.18
C SER A 69 -5.29 -12.17 -3.37
N PRO A 70 -6.04 -12.77 -2.41
CA PRO A 70 -6.87 -12.02 -1.48
C PRO A 70 -6.08 -11.17 -0.47
N LEU A 71 -4.76 -11.31 -0.41
CA LEU A 71 -3.89 -10.54 0.50
C LEU A 71 -3.97 -9.04 0.25
N TRP A 72 -4.15 -8.60 -0.99
CA TRP A 72 -4.31 -7.17 -1.32
C TRP A 72 -5.55 -6.57 -0.66
N GLU A 73 -6.69 -7.24 -0.79
CA GLU A 73 -7.95 -6.81 -0.16
C GLU A 73 -7.90 -6.93 1.36
N ARG A 74 -7.23 -7.97 1.88
CA ARG A 74 -7.03 -8.12 3.33
C ARG A 74 -6.25 -6.92 3.89
N LEU A 75 -5.14 -6.56 3.25
CA LEU A 75 -4.31 -5.42 3.68
C LEU A 75 -5.09 -4.10 3.60
N SER A 76 -5.66 -3.77 2.45
CA SER A 76 -6.38 -2.52 2.28
C SER A 76 -7.61 -2.45 3.19
N GLY A 77 -8.29 -3.56 3.39
CA GLY A 77 -9.40 -3.68 4.34
C GLY A 77 -8.98 -3.49 5.79
N ALA A 78 -7.84 -4.06 6.19
CA ALA A 78 -7.29 -3.86 7.54
C ALA A 78 -6.99 -2.38 7.80
N ILE A 79 -6.38 -1.69 6.84
CA ILE A 79 -6.11 -0.25 6.94
C ILE A 79 -7.42 0.55 7.05
N ALA A 80 -8.38 0.27 6.19
CA ALA A 80 -9.65 0.98 6.17
C ALA A 80 -10.49 0.79 7.45
N ARG A 81 -10.34 -0.36 8.12
CA ARG A 81 -11.05 -0.68 9.37
C ARG A 81 -10.28 -0.30 10.63
N HIS A 82 -9.03 0.14 10.50
CA HIS A 82 -8.23 0.51 11.67
C HIS A 82 -8.93 1.64 12.44
N PRO A 83 -9.08 1.51 13.78
CA PRO A 83 -9.86 2.49 14.55
C PRO A 83 -9.15 3.83 14.74
N GLY A 84 -7.83 3.88 14.60
CA GLY A 84 -7.03 5.10 14.66
C GLY A 84 -6.86 5.76 13.30
N LEU A 85 -6.08 6.85 13.28
CA LEU A 85 -5.74 7.57 12.06
C LEU A 85 -4.69 6.78 11.26
N THR A 86 -4.91 6.63 9.96
CA THR A 86 -3.96 6.00 9.04
C THR A 86 -3.40 7.01 8.05
N ILE A 87 -2.08 7.05 7.94
CA ILE A 87 -1.35 8.02 7.10
C ILE A 87 -0.42 7.27 6.15
N ALA A 88 -0.56 7.52 4.85
CA ALA A 88 0.43 7.12 3.87
C ALA A 88 1.45 8.26 3.70
N ALA A 89 2.66 8.05 4.22
CA ALA A 89 3.78 8.98 4.08
C ALA A 89 4.62 8.53 2.86
N LEU A 90 4.35 9.15 1.72
CA LEU A 90 4.85 8.67 0.43
C LEU A 90 6.19 9.32 0.10
N ASN A 91 7.26 8.56 0.34
CA ASN A 91 8.65 8.95 0.08
C ASN A 91 9.01 8.98 -1.41
N GLY A 92 8.13 8.53 -2.27
CA GLY A 92 8.35 8.48 -3.72
C GLY A 92 7.19 7.83 -4.45
N THR A 93 7.48 7.31 -5.62
CA THR A 93 6.51 6.72 -6.55
C THR A 93 5.73 5.55 -5.93
N VAL A 94 4.44 5.51 -6.22
CA VAL A 94 3.52 4.41 -5.89
C VAL A 94 2.96 3.84 -7.20
N ALA A 95 3.09 2.53 -7.37
CA ALA A 95 2.64 1.88 -8.60
C ALA A 95 1.83 0.60 -8.34
N GLY A 96 0.94 0.28 -9.24
CA GLY A 96 0.23 -0.98 -9.30
C GLY A 96 -0.56 -1.30 -8.02
N GLY A 97 -0.48 -2.54 -7.57
CA GLY A 97 -1.22 -3.02 -6.39
C GLY A 97 -0.92 -2.27 -5.09
N ALA A 98 0.25 -1.60 -4.99
CA ALA A 98 0.57 -0.77 -3.83
C ALA A 98 -0.38 0.43 -3.66
N MET A 99 -1.07 0.83 -4.73
CA MET A 99 -2.11 1.88 -4.64
C MET A 99 -3.22 1.52 -3.66
N GLY A 100 -3.57 0.25 -3.53
CA GLY A 100 -4.65 -0.18 -2.64
C GLY A 100 -4.46 0.23 -1.18
N MET A 101 -3.27 0.04 -0.63
CA MET A 101 -2.98 0.46 0.75
C MET A 101 -2.97 1.98 0.89
N VAL A 102 -2.51 2.70 -0.13
CA VAL A 102 -2.47 4.17 -0.12
C VAL A 102 -3.87 4.77 -0.19
N LEU A 103 -4.74 4.21 -1.05
CA LEU A 103 -6.13 4.64 -1.18
C LEU A 103 -6.95 4.34 0.07
N ALA A 104 -6.59 3.30 0.82
CA ALA A 104 -7.28 2.90 2.04
C ALA A 104 -6.93 3.77 3.27
N CYS A 105 -5.82 4.48 3.26
CA CYS A 105 -5.43 5.39 4.34
C CYS A 105 -6.37 6.59 4.43
N ASP A 106 -6.47 7.18 5.61
CA ASP A 106 -7.22 8.42 5.83
C ASP A 106 -6.53 9.61 5.17
N LEU A 107 -5.23 9.75 5.35
CA LEU A 107 -4.42 10.85 4.82
C LEU A 107 -3.28 10.33 3.94
N ARG A 108 -2.91 11.14 2.97
CA ARG A 108 -1.76 10.93 2.09
C ARG A 108 -0.90 12.18 2.10
N ILE A 109 0.38 12.02 2.42
CA ILE A 109 1.40 13.08 2.35
C ILE A 109 2.47 12.55 1.42
N ALA A 110 2.82 13.32 0.40
CA ALA A 110 3.76 12.89 -0.63
C ALA A 110 4.87 13.91 -0.84
N VAL A 111 6.06 13.42 -1.14
CA VAL A 111 7.13 14.27 -1.65
C VAL A 111 6.73 14.85 -3.01
N PRO A 112 7.21 16.06 -3.38
CA PRO A 112 6.81 16.72 -4.63
C PRO A 112 7.11 15.90 -5.91
N THR A 113 8.09 15.01 -5.86
CA THR A 113 8.50 14.17 -6.99
C THR A 113 7.75 12.84 -7.09
N ALA A 114 6.85 12.55 -6.13
CA ALA A 114 6.08 11.31 -6.14
C ALA A 114 5.17 11.23 -7.38
N LYS A 115 5.13 10.04 -7.97
CA LYS A 115 4.24 9.72 -9.09
C LYS A 115 3.30 8.60 -8.68
N PHE A 116 2.11 8.61 -9.26
CA PHE A 116 1.06 7.63 -8.98
C PHE A 116 0.59 7.03 -10.29
N PHE A 117 0.65 5.72 -10.43
CA PHE A 117 0.11 5.04 -11.60
C PHE A 117 -0.32 3.62 -11.28
N TYR A 118 -1.34 3.17 -12.00
CA TYR A 118 -1.98 1.88 -11.76
C TYR A 118 -2.10 1.07 -13.06
N PRO A 119 -0.95 0.65 -13.66
CA PRO A 119 -0.90 0.09 -15.00
C PRO A 119 -1.20 -1.40 -15.04
N VAL A 120 -1.94 -1.96 -14.09
CA VAL A 120 -2.16 -3.41 -13.96
C VAL A 120 -2.84 -4.02 -15.18
N MET A 121 -3.68 -3.27 -15.88
CA MET A 121 -4.36 -3.74 -17.08
C MET A 121 -3.39 -3.95 -18.27
N ASN A 122 -2.31 -3.21 -18.32
CA ASN A 122 -1.23 -3.43 -19.29
C ASN A 122 -0.52 -4.78 -19.09
N LEU A 123 -0.61 -5.33 -17.89
CA LEU A 123 -0.08 -6.65 -17.52
C LEU A 123 -1.14 -7.76 -17.59
N GLY A 124 -2.35 -7.44 -18.05
CA GLY A 124 -3.45 -8.41 -18.17
C GLY A 124 -4.21 -8.67 -16.87
N PHE A 125 -4.07 -7.81 -15.85
CA PHE A 125 -4.79 -7.95 -14.59
C PHE A 125 -5.85 -6.87 -14.42
N LEU A 126 -6.88 -7.17 -13.64
CA LEU A 126 -7.87 -6.19 -13.20
C LEU A 126 -7.38 -5.51 -11.91
N PRO A 127 -7.82 -4.26 -11.64
CA PRO A 127 -7.63 -3.64 -10.35
C PRO A 127 -8.25 -4.48 -9.22
N GLN A 128 -7.71 -4.38 -8.01
CA GLN A 128 -8.32 -5.01 -6.85
C GLN A 128 -9.73 -4.44 -6.63
N PRO A 129 -10.72 -5.25 -6.19
CA PRO A 129 -12.12 -4.87 -6.19
C PRO A 129 -12.45 -3.55 -5.46
N SER A 130 -11.77 -3.25 -4.36
CA SER A 130 -12.02 -2.03 -3.58
C SER A 130 -11.34 -0.77 -4.11
N ASP A 131 -10.32 -0.92 -4.97
CA ASP A 131 -9.47 0.20 -5.38
C ASP A 131 -10.20 1.23 -6.24
N PRO A 132 -10.96 0.86 -7.30
CA PRO A 132 -11.69 1.82 -8.09
C PRO A 132 -12.70 2.63 -7.26
N LYS A 133 -13.39 1.98 -6.33
CA LYS A 133 -14.35 2.65 -5.44
C LYS A 133 -13.67 3.66 -4.51
N ARG A 134 -12.53 3.29 -3.94
CA ARG A 134 -11.76 4.20 -3.07
C ARG A 134 -11.20 5.38 -3.87
N LEU A 135 -10.66 5.12 -5.04
CA LEU A 135 -10.13 6.17 -5.91
C LEU A 135 -11.23 7.15 -6.34
N SER A 136 -12.42 6.65 -6.73
CA SER A 136 -13.54 7.50 -7.15
C SER A 136 -14.05 8.46 -6.06
N ARG A 137 -13.79 8.15 -4.79
CA ARG A 137 -14.11 9.05 -3.67
C ARG A 137 -13.10 10.16 -3.48
N LEU A 138 -11.88 9.99 -3.99
CA LEU A 138 -10.79 10.95 -3.83
C LEU A 138 -10.63 11.86 -5.05
N VAL A 139 -11.04 11.43 -6.21
CA VAL A 139 -10.93 12.17 -7.47
C VAL A 139 -12.29 12.27 -8.16
N CYS A 140 -12.47 13.33 -8.96
CA CYS A 140 -13.67 13.47 -9.77
C CYS A 140 -13.81 12.27 -10.74
N PRO A 141 -14.99 11.61 -10.82
CA PRO A 141 -15.20 10.47 -11.71
C PRO A 141 -14.86 10.74 -13.19
N ALA A 142 -15.02 11.98 -13.65
CA ALA A 142 -14.65 12.38 -15.02
C ALA A 142 -13.16 12.36 -15.29
N ARG A 143 -12.32 12.22 -14.27
CA ARG A 143 -10.85 12.15 -14.40
C ARG A 143 -10.29 10.78 -14.06
N PHE A 144 -11.16 9.86 -13.93
CA PHE A 144 -10.85 8.48 -13.53
C PHE A 144 -10.25 7.65 -14.68
#